data_70dd891b86fdb33f7170085ab897a4f2
#
_entry.id   70dd891b86fdb33f7170085ab897a4f2
#
_cell.length_a   1.000
_cell.length_b   1.000
_cell.length_c   1.000
_cell.angle_alpha   90.00
_cell.angle_beta   90.00
_cell.angle_gamma   90.00
#
_symmetry.space_group_name_H-M   'P 1'
#
loop_
_entity.id
_entity.type
_entity.pdbx_description
1 polymer ?
#
loop_
_entity_poly.entity_id
_entity_poly.type
_entity_poly.pdbx_seq_one_letter_code
_entity_poly.pdbx_strand_id
1 'polypeptide(L)'
;KRVASIGTLGIKSKNKFKKLSNTTMDPINLSKLLQNLRKDRIENVILEASSHGLKQHRLDGLLFDIGIFTNFSQDHLDYHKNFNDYLNSKLYLFKKLLKKKSYTITDQEIPEFKKIRSISKNKKSKLSYISQRKENCGINIILHKFEGDSQLIEFSYKKSRFKFKIDLIGKIQIKNVLMALIAAEQSGIKISKIIKILHKLKPIDGRLEKIGKIKNNSKVILDYAHTPDALK
;
A
#
# COMPACT_ATOMS: atom_id res chain seq x y z
N LYS A 1 -18.72 -1.16 -3.48
CA LYS A 1 -18.32 -2.28 -2.62
C LYS A 1 -18.16 -1.80 -1.19
N ARG A 2 -18.54 -2.64 -0.20
CA ARG A 2 -18.34 -2.36 1.22
C ARG A 2 -16.93 -2.77 1.59
N VAL A 3 -16.16 -1.84 2.18
CA VAL A 3 -14.74 -2.03 2.47
C VAL A 3 -14.48 -1.73 3.93
N ALA A 4 -13.59 -2.48 4.55
CA ALA A 4 -12.95 -2.16 5.83
C ALA A 4 -11.43 -2.11 5.66
N SER A 5 -10.77 -1.24 6.42
CA SER A 5 -9.31 -1.23 6.56
C SER A 5 -8.90 -1.50 8.00
N ILE A 6 -7.82 -2.24 8.17
CA ILE A 6 -7.24 -2.64 9.47
C ILE A 6 -5.75 -2.35 9.40
N GLY A 7 -5.22 -1.55 10.28
CA GLY A 7 -3.79 -1.21 10.30
C GLY A 7 -3.44 -0.21 11.39
N THR A 8 -2.30 0.45 11.25
CA THR A 8 -1.77 1.44 12.21
C THR A 8 -2.78 2.54 12.53
N LEU A 9 -3.56 2.97 11.56
CA LEU A 9 -4.61 3.97 11.73
C LEU A 9 -5.91 3.41 12.36
N GLY A 10 -5.89 2.18 12.86
CA GLY A 10 -7.06 1.53 13.45
C GLY A 10 -7.90 0.76 12.43
N ILE A 11 -9.13 0.44 12.85
CA ILE A 11 -10.15 -0.21 12.03
C ILE A 11 -11.08 0.88 11.51
N LYS A 12 -11.21 0.98 10.19
CA LYS A 12 -12.17 1.90 9.56
C LYS A 12 -13.13 1.09 8.68
N SER A 13 -14.43 1.20 8.90
CA SER A 13 -15.44 0.63 8.03
C SER A 13 -16.67 1.54 8.01
N LYS A 14 -17.10 1.99 6.82
CA LYS A 14 -18.23 2.92 6.62
C LYS A 14 -18.17 4.08 7.63
N ASN A 15 -18.96 4.04 8.70
CA ASN A 15 -19.04 5.09 9.73
C ASN A 15 -18.47 4.62 11.09
N LYS A 16 -17.79 3.46 11.13
CA LYS A 16 -17.20 2.91 12.37
C LYS A 16 -15.69 3.11 12.34
N PHE A 17 -15.16 3.66 13.41
CA PHE A 17 -13.73 3.78 13.67
C PHE A 17 -13.39 3.17 15.03
N LYS A 18 -12.30 2.40 15.11
CA LYS A 18 -11.76 1.89 16.35
C LYS A 18 -10.24 1.93 16.30
N LYS A 19 -9.61 2.61 17.26
CA LYS A 19 -8.15 2.61 17.41
C LYS A 19 -7.65 1.23 17.79
N LEU A 20 -6.47 0.87 17.30
CA LEU A 20 -5.78 -0.38 17.63
C LEU A 20 -4.50 -0.10 18.40
N SER A 21 -4.11 -1.03 19.28
CA SER A 21 -2.81 -1.00 19.97
C SER A 21 -1.65 -1.49 19.07
N ASN A 22 -1.95 -2.35 18.12
CA ASN A 22 -0.97 -2.94 17.22
C ASN A 22 -1.41 -2.81 15.75
N THR A 23 -0.48 -2.53 14.85
CA THR A 23 -0.71 -2.49 13.40
C THR A 23 -1.35 -3.78 12.88
N THR A 24 -0.79 -4.94 13.26
CA THR A 24 -1.33 -6.27 12.97
C THR A 24 -1.81 -6.89 14.27
N MET A 25 -3.10 -7.13 14.37
CA MET A 25 -3.75 -7.71 15.54
C MET A 25 -3.26 -9.14 15.80
N ASP A 26 -3.45 -9.60 17.04
CA ASP A 26 -3.31 -11.01 17.37
C ASP A 26 -4.36 -11.87 16.63
N PRO A 27 -4.10 -13.18 16.41
CA PRO A 27 -4.96 -14.03 15.58
C PRO A 27 -6.39 -14.18 16.10
N ILE A 28 -6.57 -14.22 17.41
CA ILE A 28 -7.89 -14.45 18.04
C ILE A 28 -8.79 -13.22 17.81
N ASN A 29 -8.29 -12.03 18.14
CA ASN A 29 -9.03 -10.80 17.96
C ASN A 29 -9.26 -10.47 16.49
N LEU A 30 -8.26 -10.75 15.62
CA LEU A 30 -8.41 -10.60 14.19
C LEU A 30 -9.51 -11.53 13.63
N SER A 31 -9.54 -12.79 14.04
CA SER A 31 -10.59 -13.75 13.62
C SER A 31 -11.98 -13.28 14.03
N LYS A 32 -12.16 -12.86 15.29
CA LYS A 32 -13.43 -12.30 15.79
C LYS A 32 -13.85 -11.06 14.98
N LEU A 33 -12.89 -10.16 14.70
CA LEU A 33 -13.15 -8.96 13.90
C LEU A 33 -13.61 -9.31 12.48
N LEU A 34 -12.91 -10.24 11.80
CA LEU A 34 -13.26 -10.65 10.44
C LEU A 34 -14.65 -11.31 10.39
N GLN A 35 -15.03 -12.10 11.40
CA GLN A 35 -16.38 -12.65 11.52
C GLN A 35 -17.44 -11.53 11.67
N ASN A 36 -17.18 -10.51 12.48
CA ASN A 36 -18.09 -9.37 12.65
C ASN A 36 -18.19 -8.55 11.34
N LEU A 37 -17.08 -8.28 10.66
CA LEU A 37 -17.08 -7.62 9.36
C LEU A 37 -17.88 -8.40 8.32
N ARG A 38 -17.81 -9.75 8.34
CA ARG A 38 -18.63 -10.60 7.47
C ARG A 38 -20.12 -10.47 7.80
N LYS A 39 -20.51 -10.45 9.08
CA LYS A 39 -21.91 -10.18 9.51
C LYS A 39 -22.39 -8.81 9.04
N ASP A 40 -21.51 -7.79 9.10
CA ASP A 40 -21.77 -6.43 8.58
C ASP A 40 -21.77 -6.37 7.03
N ARG A 41 -21.66 -7.51 6.35
CA ARG A 41 -21.62 -7.66 4.87
C ARG A 41 -20.48 -6.87 4.23
N ILE A 42 -19.33 -6.76 4.89
CA ILE A 42 -18.12 -6.21 4.30
C ILE A 42 -17.59 -7.21 3.26
N GLU A 43 -17.37 -6.73 2.04
CA GLU A 43 -16.96 -7.55 0.89
C GLU A 43 -15.44 -7.60 0.73
N ASN A 44 -14.75 -6.53 1.11
CA ASN A 44 -13.31 -6.40 0.95
C ASN A 44 -12.69 -5.89 2.25
N VAL A 45 -11.60 -6.52 2.67
CA VAL A 45 -10.81 -6.09 3.82
C VAL A 45 -9.40 -5.77 3.34
N ILE A 46 -8.92 -4.57 3.67
CA ILE A 46 -7.54 -4.12 3.45
C ILE A 46 -6.83 -4.24 4.79
N LEU A 47 -5.75 -5.02 4.84
CA LEU A 47 -5.02 -5.28 6.07
C LEU A 47 -3.56 -4.87 5.93
N GLU A 48 -3.07 -4.11 6.89
CA GLU A 48 -1.67 -3.76 7.01
C GLU A 48 -0.92 -4.89 7.72
N ALA A 49 -0.01 -5.56 7.00
CA ALA A 49 0.79 -6.67 7.48
C ALA A 49 2.16 -6.15 7.93
N SER A 50 2.32 -5.89 9.22
CA SER A 50 3.61 -5.49 9.79
C SER A 50 4.62 -6.64 9.76
N SER A 51 5.92 -6.32 9.69
CA SER A 51 6.98 -7.34 9.73
C SER A 51 6.96 -8.14 11.03
N HIS A 52 6.64 -7.50 12.16
CA HIS A 52 6.43 -8.16 13.44
C HIS A 52 5.27 -9.14 13.40
N GLY A 53 4.11 -8.72 12.86
CA GLY A 53 2.94 -9.59 12.75
C GLY A 53 3.19 -10.79 11.85
N LEU A 54 3.92 -10.59 10.75
CA LEU A 54 4.31 -11.67 9.83
C LEU A 54 5.33 -12.62 10.47
N LYS A 55 6.35 -12.08 11.19
CA LYS A 55 7.36 -12.87 11.91
C LYS A 55 6.75 -13.70 13.03
N GLN A 56 5.74 -13.17 13.68
CA GLN A 56 5.00 -13.83 14.76
C GLN A 56 3.83 -14.69 14.27
N HIS A 57 3.71 -14.90 12.96
CA HIS A 57 2.66 -15.74 12.35
C HIS A 57 1.22 -15.30 12.69
N ARG A 58 1.01 -14.02 13.02
CA ARG A 58 -0.32 -13.51 13.41
C ARG A 58 -1.38 -13.57 12.30
N LEU A 59 -0.95 -13.73 11.06
CA LEU A 59 -1.82 -13.83 9.88
C LEU A 59 -1.93 -15.24 9.32
N ASP A 60 -1.32 -16.25 9.98
CA ASP A 60 -1.40 -17.63 9.53
C ASP A 60 -2.86 -18.13 9.59
N GLY A 61 -3.22 -18.98 8.63
CA GLY A 61 -4.60 -19.37 8.42
C GLY A 61 -5.42 -18.44 7.53
N LEU A 62 -4.96 -17.20 7.27
CA LEU A 62 -5.56 -16.32 6.28
C LEU A 62 -4.90 -16.49 4.92
N LEU A 63 -5.71 -16.37 3.87
CA LEU A 63 -5.25 -16.39 2.48
C LEU A 63 -5.71 -15.10 1.78
N PHE A 64 -4.74 -14.38 1.22
CA PHE A 64 -4.98 -13.10 0.58
C PHE A 64 -5.08 -13.21 -0.94
N ASP A 65 -5.99 -12.45 -1.54
CA ASP A 65 -6.17 -12.34 -2.98
C ASP A 65 -5.15 -11.40 -3.62
N ILE A 66 -4.70 -10.38 -2.87
CA ILE A 66 -3.78 -9.36 -3.34
C ILE A 66 -2.74 -9.08 -2.25
N GLY A 67 -1.47 -9.10 -2.60
CA GLY A 67 -0.36 -8.64 -1.78
C GLY A 67 0.31 -7.43 -2.41
N ILE A 68 0.51 -6.36 -1.64
CA ILE A 68 1.22 -5.16 -2.08
C ILE A 68 2.53 -5.05 -1.30
N PHE A 69 3.66 -4.96 -2.01
CA PHE A 69 4.95 -4.64 -1.42
C PHE A 69 5.32 -3.22 -1.84
N THR A 70 5.22 -2.27 -0.91
CA THR A 70 5.37 -0.85 -1.21
C THR A 70 6.83 -0.44 -1.35
N ASN A 71 7.62 -0.65 -0.30
CA ASN A 71 9.04 -0.35 -0.23
C ASN A 71 9.70 -1.15 0.90
N PHE A 72 11.02 -1.05 0.94
CA PHE A 72 11.83 -1.64 1.99
C PHE A 72 13.06 -0.75 2.25
N SER A 73 13.22 -0.31 3.49
CA SER A 73 14.35 0.48 3.97
C SER A 73 14.75 0.02 5.36
N GLN A 74 15.86 0.50 5.86
CA GLN A 74 16.34 0.15 7.18
C GLN A 74 15.38 0.64 8.26
N ASP A 75 14.79 -0.33 8.99
CA ASP A 75 13.90 -0.10 10.13
C ASP A 75 13.82 -1.38 10.96
N HIS A 76 13.27 -1.31 12.18
CA HIS A 76 12.97 -2.47 13.03
C HIS A 76 14.13 -3.45 13.29
N LEU A 77 15.39 -2.97 13.27
CA LEU A 77 16.56 -3.81 13.61
C LEU A 77 16.72 -4.02 15.12
N ASP A 78 15.94 -3.34 15.92
CA ASP A 78 15.72 -3.61 17.34
C ASP A 78 14.99 -4.94 17.58
N TYR A 79 14.17 -5.37 16.63
CA TYR A 79 13.38 -6.59 16.68
C TYR A 79 13.91 -7.70 15.77
N HIS A 80 14.30 -7.37 14.55
CA HIS A 80 14.81 -8.34 13.58
C HIS A 80 16.31 -8.51 13.75
N LYS A 81 16.79 -9.78 13.70
CA LYS A 81 18.21 -10.11 13.87
C LYS A 81 19.14 -9.37 12.92
N ASN A 82 18.69 -9.12 11.70
CA ASN A 82 19.40 -8.40 10.65
C ASN A 82 18.46 -8.03 9.52
N PHE A 83 18.97 -7.28 8.54
CA PHE A 83 18.23 -6.80 7.38
C PHE A 83 17.60 -7.93 6.54
N ASN A 84 18.28 -9.07 6.40
CA ASN A 84 17.74 -10.22 5.69
C ASN A 84 16.58 -10.89 6.43
N ASP A 85 16.64 -10.99 7.75
CA ASP A 85 15.54 -11.51 8.57
C ASP A 85 14.33 -10.61 8.47
N TYR A 86 14.53 -9.28 8.52
CA TYR A 86 13.48 -8.30 8.32
C TYR A 86 12.83 -8.43 6.94
N LEU A 87 13.62 -8.47 5.86
CA LEU A 87 13.11 -8.67 4.50
C LEU A 87 12.35 -10.00 4.36
N ASN A 88 12.91 -11.10 4.86
CA ASN A 88 12.27 -12.41 4.78
C ASN A 88 10.95 -12.44 5.53
N SER A 89 10.82 -11.73 6.65
CA SER A 89 9.56 -11.58 7.39
C SER A 89 8.49 -10.90 6.53
N LYS A 90 8.83 -9.82 5.82
CA LYS A 90 7.90 -9.16 4.88
C LYS A 90 7.55 -10.06 3.69
N LEU A 91 8.52 -10.77 3.14
CA LEU A 91 8.32 -11.68 2.00
C LEU A 91 7.50 -12.94 2.37
N TYR A 92 7.32 -13.23 3.64
CA TYR A 92 6.46 -14.33 4.11
C TYR A 92 5.03 -14.22 3.59
N LEU A 93 4.46 -13.00 3.56
CA LEU A 93 3.15 -12.75 2.96
C LEU A 93 3.05 -13.32 1.54
N PHE A 94 4.04 -13.04 0.71
CA PHE A 94 4.05 -13.42 -0.71
C PHE A 94 4.37 -14.90 -0.91
N LYS A 95 5.23 -15.47 -0.06
CA LYS A 95 5.63 -16.88 -0.13
C LYS A 95 4.54 -17.83 0.40
N LYS A 96 3.83 -17.44 1.46
CA LYS A 96 2.97 -18.35 2.22
C LYS A 96 1.49 -17.95 2.22
N LEU A 97 1.16 -16.68 2.37
CA LEU A 97 -0.19 -16.24 2.66
C LEU A 97 -0.99 -15.77 1.43
N LEU A 98 -0.39 -15.72 0.24
CA LEU A 98 -1.16 -15.46 -0.99
C LEU A 98 -1.85 -16.74 -1.49
N LYS A 99 -3.07 -16.60 -2.00
CA LYS A 99 -3.80 -17.66 -2.71
C LYS A 99 -3.07 -18.06 -4.00
N LYS A 100 -3.37 -19.23 -4.54
CA LYS A 100 -3.05 -19.56 -5.94
C LYS A 100 -3.80 -18.59 -6.85
N LYS A 101 -3.16 -18.12 -7.95
CA LYS A 101 -3.73 -17.14 -8.89
C LYS A 101 -4.04 -15.76 -8.29
N SER A 102 -3.45 -15.42 -7.14
CA SER A 102 -3.53 -14.09 -6.51
C SER A 102 -2.78 -13.03 -7.32
N TYR A 103 -2.80 -11.78 -6.83
CA TYR A 103 -2.03 -10.68 -7.41
C TYR A 103 -0.91 -10.26 -6.47
N THR A 104 0.27 -10.05 -7.05
CA THR A 104 1.42 -9.41 -6.39
C THR A 104 1.62 -8.05 -7.02
N ILE A 105 1.62 -7.00 -6.21
CA ILE A 105 1.78 -5.62 -6.69
C ILE A 105 3.00 -5.01 -6.02
N THR A 106 3.85 -4.31 -6.79
CA THR A 106 5.05 -3.68 -6.27
C THR A 106 5.55 -2.55 -7.19
N ASP A 107 6.69 -1.95 -6.84
CA ASP A 107 7.42 -0.99 -7.66
C ASP A 107 8.63 -1.69 -8.30
N GLN A 108 8.85 -1.48 -9.59
CA GLN A 108 10.00 -2.04 -10.30
C GLN A 108 11.33 -1.41 -9.88
N GLU A 109 11.30 -0.20 -9.36
CA GLU A 109 12.51 0.55 -9.01
C GLU A 109 13.11 0.16 -7.65
N ILE A 110 12.41 -0.64 -6.83
CA ILE A 110 12.95 -1.09 -5.55
C ILE A 110 13.98 -2.20 -5.74
N PRO A 111 15.05 -2.26 -4.90
CA PRO A 111 16.08 -3.29 -4.99
C PRO A 111 15.53 -4.72 -4.91
N GLU A 112 14.47 -4.93 -4.15
CA GLU A 112 13.83 -6.22 -3.89
C GLU A 112 13.01 -6.75 -5.07
N PHE A 113 12.80 -5.94 -6.14
CA PHE A 113 11.92 -6.29 -7.25
C PHE A 113 12.23 -7.66 -7.87
N LYS A 114 13.51 -7.95 -8.14
CA LYS A 114 13.94 -9.25 -8.71
C LYS A 114 13.50 -10.42 -7.82
N LYS A 115 13.65 -10.28 -6.49
CA LYS A 115 13.27 -11.30 -5.51
C LYS A 115 11.76 -11.49 -5.45
N ILE A 116 10.98 -10.39 -5.46
CA ILE A 116 9.52 -10.42 -5.49
C ILE A 116 9.01 -11.06 -6.79
N ARG A 117 9.61 -10.73 -7.93
CA ARG A 117 9.28 -11.32 -9.23
C ARG A 117 9.50 -12.84 -9.23
N SER A 118 10.62 -13.31 -8.69
CA SER A 118 10.90 -14.74 -8.55
C SER A 118 9.86 -15.44 -7.66
N ILE A 119 9.53 -14.86 -6.51
CA ILE A 119 8.51 -15.40 -5.60
C ILE A 119 7.14 -15.45 -6.29
N SER A 120 6.75 -14.39 -6.99
CA SER A 120 5.51 -14.32 -7.73
C SER A 120 5.41 -15.42 -8.80
N LYS A 121 6.49 -15.67 -9.55
CA LYS A 121 6.57 -16.76 -10.53
C LYS A 121 6.38 -18.11 -9.88
N ASN A 122 7.10 -18.41 -8.79
CA ASN A 122 7.03 -19.69 -8.09
C ASN A 122 5.65 -19.92 -7.45
N LYS A 123 5.02 -18.86 -6.94
CA LYS A 123 3.67 -18.92 -6.36
C LYS A 123 2.56 -18.95 -7.42
N LYS A 124 2.90 -18.72 -8.70
CA LYS A 124 1.95 -18.55 -9.82
C LYS A 124 0.96 -17.41 -9.56
N SER A 125 1.39 -16.34 -8.86
CA SER A 125 0.62 -15.12 -8.71
C SER A 125 0.85 -14.19 -9.92
N LYS A 126 -0.15 -13.41 -10.27
CA LYS A 126 -0.04 -12.41 -11.33
C LYS A 126 0.72 -11.19 -10.81
N LEU A 127 1.92 -10.96 -11.35
CA LEU A 127 2.72 -9.78 -10.98
C LEU A 127 2.25 -8.56 -11.76
N SER A 128 1.94 -7.49 -11.04
CA SER A 128 1.73 -6.14 -11.60
C SER A 128 2.63 -5.16 -10.88
N TYR A 129 3.20 -4.20 -11.59
CA TYR A 129 4.09 -3.22 -10.96
C TYR A 129 3.98 -1.85 -11.60
N ILE A 130 4.38 -0.84 -10.85
CA ILE A 130 4.60 0.51 -11.37
C ILE A 130 6.02 0.62 -11.90
N SER A 131 6.20 1.35 -13.01
CA SER A 131 7.51 1.55 -13.65
C SER A 131 7.57 2.92 -14.30
N GLN A 132 8.76 3.50 -14.40
CA GLN A 132 9.04 4.64 -15.29
C GLN A 132 9.58 4.18 -16.66
N ARG A 133 9.83 2.89 -16.83
CA ARG A 133 10.27 2.29 -18.10
C ARG A 133 9.06 1.78 -18.88
N LYS A 134 9.14 1.84 -20.21
CA LYS A 134 8.07 1.37 -21.09
C LYS A 134 7.99 -0.17 -21.07
N GLU A 135 7.15 -0.71 -20.19
CA GLU A 135 6.96 -2.17 -20.04
C GLU A 135 5.48 -2.53 -19.95
N ASN A 136 5.13 -3.77 -20.32
CA ASN A 136 3.73 -4.21 -20.47
C ASN A 136 3.12 -4.88 -19.22
N CYS A 137 3.64 -4.64 -18.02
CA CYS A 137 3.27 -5.46 -16.83
C CYS A 137 2.53 -4.72 -15.72
N GLY A 138 2.00 -3.54 -15.98
CA GLY A 138 1.31 -2.75 -14.97
C GLY A 138 1.14 -1.31 -15.38
N ILE A 139 1.43 -0.38 -14.49
CA ILE A 139 1.36 1.05 -14.75
C ILE A 139 2.73 1.57 -15.18
N ASN A 140 2.78 2.21 -16.36
CA ASN A 140 3.93 2.98 -16.79
C ASN A 140 3.68 4.46 -16.55
N ILE A 141 4.46 5.08 -15.69
CA ILE A 141 4.42 6.53 -15.42
C ILE A 141 5.08 7.24 -16.60
N ILE A 142 4.30 8.03 -17.33
CA ILE A 142 4.75 8.79 -18.51
C ILE A 142 5.23 10.18 -18.06
N LEU A 143 4.48 10.82 -17.18
CA LEU A 143 4.76 12.14 -16.67
C LEU A 143 4.41 12.23 -15.19
N HIS A 144 5.31 12.86 -14.44
CA HIS A 144 5.06 13.27 -13.07
C HIS A 144 5.61 14.68 -12.86
N LYS A 145 4.74 15.64 -12.57
CA LYS A 145 5.11 17.03 -12.33
C LYS A 145 4.49 17.53 -11.03
N PHE A 146 5.22 18.39 -10.35
CA PHE A 146 4.71 19.19 -9.24
C PHE A 146 4.11 20.49 -9.79
N GLU A 147 2.89 20.81 -9.41
CA GLU A 147 2.17 22.03 -9.77
C GLU A 147 1.68 22.72 -8.49
N GLY A 148 2.53 23.53 -7.89
CA GLY A 148 2.27 24.14 -6.58
C GLY A 148 2.15 23.10 -5.48
N ASP A 149 0.98 22.99 -4.86
CA ASP A 149 0.67 22.02 -3.80
C ASP A 149 0.13 20.68 -4.33
N SER A 150 -0.05 20.60 -5.65
CA SER A 150 -0.61 19.41 -6.30
C SER A 150 0.46 18.68 -7.11
N GLN A 151 0.18 17.44 -7.45
CA GLN A 151 0.96 16.63 -8.37
C GLN A 151 0.11 16.23 -9.57
N LEU A 152 0.66 16.42 -10.78
CA LEU A 152 0.07 15.98 -12.03
C LEU A 152 0.75 14.71 -12.47
N ILE A 153 -0.04 13.68 -12.71
CA ILE A 153 0.43 12.34 -13.12
C ILE A 153 -0.24 11.95 -14.42
N GLU A 154 0.58 11.54 -15.40
CA GLU A 154 0.13 10.86 -16.60
C GLU A 154 0.76 9.45 -16.64
N PHE A 155 -0.04 8.44 -16.93
CA PHE A 155 0.41 7.06 -16.97
C PHE A 155 -0.34 6.24 -18.01
N SER A 156 0.27 5.16 -18.47
CA SER A 156 -0.40 4.14 -19.28
C SER A 156 -0.69 2.89 -18.45
N TYR A 157 -1.85 2.30 -18.68
CA TYR A 157 -2.27 1.04 -18.09
C TYR A 157 -3.18 0.28 -19.04
N LYS A 158 -2.90 -1.01 -19.31
CA LYS A 158 -3.68 -1.84 -20.24
C LYS A 158 -3.92 -1.14 -21.59
N LYS A 159 -2.86 -0.58 -22.19
CA LYS A 159 -2.86 0.15 -23.48
C LYS A 159 -3.66 1.47 -23.50
N SER A 160 -4.26 1.89 -22.40
CA SER A 160 -4.95 3.17 -22.28
C SER A 160 -4.10 4.17 -21.51
N ARG A 161 -4.22 5.47 -21.86
CA ARG A 161 -3.58 6.57 -21.13
C ARG A 161 -4.56 7.23 -20.20
N PHE A 162 -4.06 7.62 -19.04
CA PHE A 162 -4.83 8.25 -17.98
C PHE A 162 -4.03 9.42 -17.40
N LYS A 163 -4.76 10.44 -16.97
CA LYS A 163 -4.21 11.63 -16.35
C LYS A 163 -5.06 12.01 -15.15
N PHE A 164 -4.42 12.40 -14.06
CA PHE A 164 -5.11 12.94 -12.89
C PHE A 164 -4.21 13.93 -12.13
N LYS A 165 -4.85 14.80 -11.36
CA LYS A 165 -4.20 15.73 -10.44
C LYS A 165 -4.61 15.39 -9.01
N ILE A 166 -3.67 15.52 -8.05
CA ILE A 166 -3.90 15.13 -6.66
C ILE A 166 -3.09 16.05 -5.71
N ASP A 167 -3.69 16.37 -4.57
CA ASP A 167 -3.13 17.28 -3.57
C ASP A 167 -2.38 16.53 -2.45
N LEU A 168 -1.72 15.43 -2.80
CA LEU A 168 -0.81 14.72 -1.90
C LEU A 168 0.63 15.19 -2.14
N ILE A 169 1.44 15.25 -1.09
CA ILE A 169 2.85 15.66 -1.17
C ILE A 169 3.74 14.41 -1.28
N GLY A 170 4.82 14.52 -2.08
CA GLY A 170 5.88 13.52 -2.21
C GLY A 170 5.61 12.41 -3.23
N LYS A 171 6.69 12.02 -3.92
CA LYS A 171 6.67 10.94 -4.94
C LYS A 171 6.20 9.60 -4.38
N ILE A 172 6.53 9.32 -3.13
CA ILE A 172 6.15 8.06 -2.47
C ILE A 172 4.63 7.91 -2.38
N GLN A 173 3.91 9.00 -2.12
CA GLN A 173 2.44 8.97 -2.08
C GLN A 173 1.84 8.62 -3.44
N ILE A 174 2.42 9.14 -4.53
CA ILE A 174 1.97 8.79 -5.88
C ILE A 174 2.19 7.30 -6.17
N LYS A 175 3.35 6.75 -5.81
CA LYS A 175 3.62 5.32 -5.94
C LYS A 175 2.60 4.48 -5.17
N ASN A 176 2.29 4.87 -3.93
CA ASN A 176 1.28 4.21 -3.11
C ASN A 176 -0.14 4.28 -3.74
N VAL A 177 -0.52 5.45 -4.26
CA VAL A 177 -1.81 5.65 -4.95
C VAL A 177 -1.90 4.77 -6.20
N LEU A 178 -0.85 4.69 -7.01
CA LEU A 178 -0.84 3.87 -8.22
C LEU A 178 -0.90 2.37 -7.91
N MET A 179 -0.21 1.90 -6.86
CA MET A 179 -0.32 0.50 -6.41
C MET A 179 -1.72 0.20 -5.86
N ALA A 180 -2.30 1.12 -5.10
CA ALA A 180 -3.67 1.01 -4.60
C ALA A 180 -4.69 1.02 -5.76
N LEU A 181 -4.45 1.80 -6.83
CA LEU A 181 -5.28 1.81 -8.03
C LEU A 181 -5.28 0.44 -8.72
N ILE A 182 -4.10 -0.19 -8.88
CA ILE A 182 -4.01 -1.55 -9.41
C ILE A 182 -4.82 -2.51 -8.53
N ALA A 183 -4.65 -2.46 -7.21
CA ALA A 183 -5.36 -3.35 -6.29
C ALA A 183 -6.88 -3.16 -6.35
N ALA A 184 -7.36 -1.93 -6.42
CA ALA A 184 -8.78 -1.62 -6.54
C ALA A 184 -9.36 -2.14 -7.88
N GLU A 185 -8.61 -1.99 -8.97
CA GLU A 185 -9.01 -2.52 -10.28
C GLU A 185 -9.07 -4.05 -10.27
N GLN A 186 -8.05 -4.71 -9.70
CA GLN A 186 -8.04 -6.16 -9.54
C GLN A 186 -9.16 -6.67 -8.61
N SER A 187 -9.67 -5.82 -7.73
CA SER A 187 -10.86 -6.11 -6.92
C SER A 187 -12.17 -5.88 -7.69
N GLY A 188 -12.12 -5.61 -9.00
CA GLY A 188 -13.28 -5.47 -9.89
C GLY A 188 -13.89 -4.07 -9.93
N ILE A 189 -13.12 -3.02 -9.61
CA ILE A 189 -13.56 -1.64 -9.80
C ILE A 189 -13.01 -1.12 -11.13
N LYS A 190 -13.86 -0.59 -12.01
CA LYS A 190 -13.41 -0.02 -13.29
C LYS A 190 -12.45 1.15 -13.05
N ILE A 191 -11.32 1.15 -13.74
CA ILE A 191 -10.27 2.17 -13.60
C ILE A 191 -10.80 3.61 -13.80
N SER A 192 -11.72 3.80 -14.75
CA SER A 192 -12.34 5.11 -14.99
C SER A 192 -13.11 5.64 -13.77
N LYS A 193 -13.74 4.74 -12.98
CA LYS A 193 -14.40 5.12 -11.72
C LYS A 193 -13.39 5.47 -10.63
N ILE A 194 -12.26 4.75 -10.58
CA ILE A 194 -11.20 5.02 -9.61
C ILE A 194 -10.60 6.41 -9.86
N ILE A 195 -10.22 6.69 -11.11
CA ILE A 195 -9.60 7.98 -11.47
C ILE A 195 -10.51 9.18 -11.15
N LYS A 196 -11.81 9.04 -11.40
CA LYS A 196 -12.78 10.10 -11.10
C LYS A 196 -12.84 10.51 -9.62
N ILE A 197 -12.37 9.68 -8.70
CA ILE A 197 -12.40 9.96 -7.26
C ILE A 197 -11.03 10.26 -6.66
N LEU A 198 -9.93 10.16 -7.41
CA LEU A 198 -8.58 10.39 -6.87
C LEU A 198 -8.39 11.79 -6.32
N HIS A 199 -9.03 12.80 -6.90
CA HIS A 199 -9.01 14.19 -6.39
C HIS A 199 -9.63 14.34 -5.00
N LYS A 200 -10.39 13.33 -4.52
CA LYS A 200 -11.01 13.33 -3.17
C LYS A 200 -10.08 12.71 -2.11
N LEU A 201 -8.96 12.16 -2.52
CA LEU A 201 -8.00 11.61 -1.57
C LEU A 201 -7.41 12.73 -0.73
N LYS A 202 -7.44 12.53 0.58
CA LYS A 202 -6.83 13.43 1.56
C LYS A 202 -5.50 12.85 2.02
N PRO A 203 -4.56 13.69 2.46
CA PRO A 203 -3.37 13.22 3.16
C PRO A 203 -3.76 12.30 4.31
N ILE A 204 -2.89 11.35 4.59
CA ILE A 204 -3.02 10.49 5.77
C ILE A 204 -2.34 11.22 6.94
N ASP A 205 -2.99 11.25 8.09
CA ASP A 205 -2.48 11.90 9.30
C ASP A 205 -1.03 11.49 9.57
N GLY A 206 -0.13 12.47 9.69
CA GLY A 206 1.30 12.25 9.90
C GLY A 206 2.06 11.61 8.72
N ARG A 207 1.56 11.70 7.50
CA ARG A 207 2.25 11.21 6.29
C ARG A 207 2.36 12.31 5.24
N LEU A 208 3.43 13.10 5.30
CA LEU A 208 3.63 14.30 4.48
C LEU A 208 2.38 15.21 4.54
N GLU A 209 1.80 15.32 5.70
CA GLU A 209 0.57 16.04 5.95
C GLU A 209 0.86 17.53 6.05
N LYS A 210 0.21 18.34 5.21
CA LYS A 210 0.29 19.79 5.31
C LYS A 210 -0.65 20.28 6.41
N ILE A 211 -0.08 20.68 7.56
CA ILE A 211 -0.84 21.16 8.71
C ILE A 211 -1.23 22.63 8.54
N GLY A 212 -0.38 23.44 7.92
CA GLY A 212 -0.65 24.86 7.79
C GLY A 212 0.45 25.64 7.07
N LYS A 213 0.38 26.95 7.22
CA LYS A 213 1.40 27.90 6.76
C LYS A 213 1.76 28.83 7.91
N ILE A 214 3.01 29.24 7.97
CA ILE A 214 3.51 30.26 8.89
C ILE A 214 3.94 31.51 8.10
N LYS A 215 4.56 32.51 8.78
CA LYS A 215 5.06 33.72 8.14
C LYS A 215 5.82 33.41 6.84
N ASN A 216 5.75 34.33 5.87
CA ASN A 216 6.37 34.20 4.54
C ASN A 216 5.87 33.01 3.69
N ASN A 217 4.63 32.58 3.89
CA ASN A 217 4.04 31.44 3.16
C ASN A 217 4.76 30.10 3.34
N SER A 218 5.64 29.96 4.32
CA SER A 218 6.32 28.69 4.62
C SER A 218 5.31 27.63 5.05
N LYS A 219 5.43 26.44 4.46
CA LYS A 219 4.53 25.33 4.72
C LYS A 219 4.99 24.54 5.93
N VAL A 220 4.06 24.15 6.80
CA VAL A 220 4.31 23.22 7.89
C VAL A 220 3.82 21.85 7.46
N ILE A 221 4.72 20.87 7.40
CA ILE A 221 4.44 19.50 6.98
C ILE A 221 4.77 18.58 8.15
N LEU A 222 3.81 17.72 8.51
CA LEU A 222 3.98 16.67 9.51
C LEU A 222 4.25 15.35 8.80
N ASP A 223 5.33 14.68 9.19
CA ASP A 223 5.65 13.33 8.72
C ASP A 223 6.14 12.43 9.85
N TYR A 224 5.86 11.16 9.74
CA TYR A 224 6.32 10.13 10.68
C TYR A 224 7.74 9.64 10.38
N ALA A 225 8.43 10.25 9.43
CA ALA A 225 9.80 9.90 9.06
C ALA A 225 10.73 10.01 10.28
N HIS A 226 11.38 8.90 10.64
CA HIS A 226 12.27 8.78 11.80
C HIS A 226 13.52 7.94 11.52
N THR A 227 13.71 7.54 10.26
CA THR A 227 14.92 6.83 9.80
C THR A 227 15.68 7.67 8.79
N PRO A 228 17.01 7.51 8.65
CA PRO A 228 17.80 8.26 7.67
C PRO A 228 17.25 8.15 6.23
N ASP A 229 16.77 6.97 5.84
CA ASP A 229 16.21 6.75 4.50
C ASP A 229 14.85 7.42 4.30
N ALA A 230 14.06 7.55 5.36
CA ALA A 230 12.76 8.22 5.29
C ALA A 230 12.88 9.77 5.29
N LEU A 231 14.02 10.32 5.77
CA LEU A 231 14.29 11.75 5.83
C LEU A 231 14.95 12.29 4.55
N LYS A 232 15.41 11.43 3.64
CA LYS A 232 15.96 11.78 2.31
C LYS A 232 14.83 11.92 1.29
#